data_dbe3eb01c92d42d74c05cb05e5d25313
#
_entry.id   dbe3eb01c92d42d74c05cb05e5d25313
#
_cell.length_a   1.000
_cell.length_b   1.000
_cell.length_c   1.000
_cell.angle_alpha   90.00
_cell.angle_beta   90.00
_cell.angle_gamma   90.00
#
_symmetry.space_group_name_H-M   'P 1'
#
loop_
_entity.id
_entity.type
_entity.pdbx_description
1 polymer ?
#
loop_
_entity_poly.entity_id
_entity_poly.type
_entity_poly.pdbx_seq_one_letter_code
_entity_poly.pdbx_strand_id
1 'polypeptide(L)'
;MKTFQVEVTLLATLALGSGKADVVLDSEAVHDKYGLPYFPGKRFKGLLYESAVELAEISNEAWFTLAEVDALFGHGEDDSIALRIDNLTLADYEKLKQEWQYLQTEFPELFDKEALWESYTSVRYQTAIDKETGLADDGSLHNLRVVDAGLKFTGSLSLLSDVPKAEEILSKSLINLRYAGAKRNRGCGHIRCQLVGVSKGK
;
A
#
# COMPACT_ATOMS: atom_id res chain seq x y z
N MET A 1 -13.66 -21.23 2.37
CA MET A 1 -12.98 -19.95 2.16
C MET A 1 -11.63 -19.99 2.88
N LYS A 2 -10.54 -19.65 2.22
CA LYS A 2 -9.21 -19.62 2.80
C LYS A 2 -8.76 -18.17 2.90
N THR A 3 -8.28 -17.74 4.06
CA THR A 3 -7.87 -16.37 4.30
C THR A 3 -6.42 -16.35 4.77
N PHE A 4 -5.62 -15.51 4.12
CA PHE A 4 -4.22 -15.25 4.46
C PHE A 4 -4.12 -13.91 5.15
N GLN A 5 -3.26 -13.83 6.16
CA GLN A 5 -2.87 -12.56 6.77
C GLN A 5 -1.57 -12.10 6.13
N VAL A 6 -1.55 -10.86 5.69
CA VAL A 6 -0.36 -10.22 5.09
C VAL A 6 0.11 -9.07 5.96
N GLU A 7 1.43 -8.95 6.08
CA GLU A 7 2.11 -7.78 6.64
C GLU A 7 2.93 -7.10 5.55
N VAL A 8 2.82 -5.77 5.48
CA VAL A 8 3.63 -4.90 4.62
C VAL A 8 4.42 -3.95 5.51
N THR A 9 5.74 -4.08 5.52
CA THR A 9 6.64 -3.18 6.25
C THR A 9 7.19 -2.13 5.29
N LEU A 10 7.10 -0.85 5.65
CA LEU A 10 7.69 0.25 4.90
C LEU A 10 9.19 0.36 5.21
N LEU A 11 10.05 0.05 4.25
CA LEU A 11 11.51 0.19 4.38
C LEU A 11 11.98 1.59 3.98
N ALA A 12 11.16 2.32 3.24
CA ALA A 12 11.32 3.74 2.91
C ALA A 12 9.96 4.44 3.01
N THR A 13 9.95 5.77 2.98
CA THR A 13 8.71 6.55 2.98
C THR A 13 7.83 6.17 1.80
N LEU A 14 6.51 6.13 1.99
CA LEU A 14 5.55 5.70 0.98
C LEU A 14 4.71 6.88 0.47
N ALA A 15 4.86 7.21 -0.81
CA ALA A 15 4.03 8.19 -1.50
C ALA A 15 2.76 7.51 -2.05
N LEU A 16 1.71 7.48 -1.24
CA LEU A 16 0.43 6.86 -1.57
C LEU A 16 -0.66 7.94 -1.62
N GLY A 17 -0.67 8.71 -2.70
CA GLY A 17 -1.57 9.87 -2.85
C GLY A 17 -3.04 9.49 -2.81
N SER A 18 -3.87 10.30 -2.14
CA SER A 18 -5.34 10.17 -2.09
C SER A 18 -6.02 10.59 -3.41
N GLY A 19 -5.29 11.28 -4.29
CA GLY A 19 -5.83 11.96 -5.46
C GLY A 19 -6.45 13.32 -5.12
N LYS A 20 -6.34 13.75 -3.86
CA LYS A 20 -6.73 15.10 -3.42
C LYS A 20 -5.49 15.97 -3.31
N ALA A 21 -5.60 17.19 -3.77
CA ALA A 21 -4.66 18.27 -3.51
C ALA A 21 -5.35 19.27 -2.57
N ASP A 22 -4.59 19.90 -1.68
CA ASP A 22 -5.06 20.98 -0.82
C ASP A 22 -4.32 22.27 -1.20
N VAL A 23 -4.73 23.41 -0.63
CA VAL A 23 -4.10 24.73 -0.85
C VAL A 23 -2.62 24.73 -0.47
N VAL A 24 -2.23 23.86 0.49
CA VAL A 24 -0.87 23.76 1.04
C VAL A 24 -0.07 22.59 0.47
N LEU A 25 -0.75 21.52 0.00
CA LEU A 25 -0.11 20.28 -0.44
C LEU A 25 -0.56 19.89 -1.85
N ASP A 26 0.39 19.66 -2.74
CA ASP A 26 0.12 19.18 -4.10
C ASP A 26 -0.42 17.74 -4.12
N SER A 27 -0.08 16.96 -3.11
CA SER A 27 -0.57 15.59 -2.97
C SER A 27 -0.64 15.17 -1.50
N GLU A 28 -1.83 14.78 -1.07
CA GLU A 28 -2.09 14.27 0.27
C GLU A 28 -2.04 12.73 0.29
N ALA A 29 -1.52 12.13 1.37
CA ALA A 29 -1.50 10.68 1.53
C ALA A 29 -2.89 10.13 1.89
N VAL A 30 -3.13 8.85 1.59
CA VAL A 30 -4.40 8.18 1.91
C VAL A 30 -4.53 7.95 3.42
N HIS A 31 -5.65 8.36 3.99
CA HIS A 31 -5.99 8.14 5.40
C HIS A 31 -7.46 7.79 5.58
N ASP A 32 -7.82 7.23 6.71
CA ASP A 32 -9.19 6.96 7.12
C ASP A 32 -9.87 8.20 7.72
N LYS A 33 -11.09 8.01 8.22
CA LYS A 33 -11.87 9.10 8.85
C LYS A 33 -11.26 9.63 10.15
N TYR A 34 -10.39 8.86 10.79
CA TYR A 34 -9.70 9.24 12.02
C TYR A 34 -8.36 9.95 11.76
N GLY A 35 -7.84 9.88 10.53
CA GLY A 35 -6.53 10.40 10.16
C GLY A 35 -5.44 9.33 10.13
N LEU A 36 -5.74 8.06 10.43
CA LEU A 36 -4.75 6.97 10.36
C LEU A 36 -4.48 6.59 8.91
N PRO A 37 -3.21 6.51 8.47
CA PRO A 37 -2.88 6.08 7.12
C PRO A 37 -3.26 4.61 6.92
N TYR A 38 -3.69 4.27 5.70
CA TYR A 38 -3.94 2.88 5.32
C TYR A 38 -3.48 2.62 3.90
N PHE A 39 -3.23 1.36 3.57
CA PHE A 39 -2.92 0.96 2.21
C PHE A 39 -4.19 0.41 1.55
N PRO A 40 -4.75 1.07 0.50
CA PRO A 40 -5.98 0.62 -0.14
C PRO A 40 -5.82 -0.78 -0.74
N GLY A 41 -6.70 -1.70 -0.38
CA GLY A 41 -6.68 -3.09 -0.84
C GLY A 41 -6.74 -3.22 -2.35
N LYS A 42 -7.52 -2.35 -3.03
CA LYS A 42 -7.58 -2.31 -4.49
C LYS A 42 -6.23 -1.98 -5.14
N ARG A 43 -5.47 -1.02 -4.58
CA ARG A 43 -4.13 -0.68 -5.08
C ARG A 43 -3.13 -1.80 -4.79
N PHE A 44 -3.21 -2.38 -3.61
CA PHE A 44 -2.37 -3.51 -3.25
C PHE A 44 -2.64 -4.72 -4.14
N LYS A 45 -3.92 -5.00 -4.48
CA LYS A 45 -4.31 -6.04 -5.43
C LYS A 45 -3.66 -5.82 -6.80
N GLY A 46 -3.71 -4.59 -7.34
CA GLY A 46 -3.07 -4.25 -8.61
C GLY A 46 -1.56 -4.48 -8.61
N LEU A 47 -0.87 -4.08 -7.54
CA LEU A 47 0.58 -4.30 -7.41
C LEU A 47 0.95 -5.79 -7.31
N LEU A 48 0.13 -6.59 -6.62
CA LEU A 48 0.32 -8.04 -6.56
C LEU A 48 0.09 -8.70 -7.92
N TYR A 49 -0.91 -8.23 -8.67
CA TYR A 49 -1.15 -8.69 -10.04
C TYR A 49 0.05 -8.40 -10.93
N GLU A 50 0.55 -7.14 -10.97
CA GLU A 50 1.74 -6.76 -11.73
C GLU A 50 2.94 -7.66 -11.36
N SER A 51 3.15 -7.89 -10.06
CA SER A 51 4.22 -8.76 -9.57
C SER A 51 4.04 -10.23 -9.96
N ALA A 52 2.80 -10.73 -10.02
CA ALA A 52 2.50 -12.09 -10.47
C ALA A 52 2.74 -12.27 -11.98
N VAL A 53 2.32 -11.29 -12.79
CA VAL A 53 2.57 -11.26 -14.23
C VAL A 53 4.08 -11.26 -14.52
N GLU A 54 4.84 -10.38 -13.85
CA GLU A 54 6.31 -10.32 -13.97
C GLU A 54 6.95 -11.68 -13.68
N LEU A 55 6.52 -12.38 -12.63
CA LEU A 55 7.04 -13.70 -12.27
C LEU A 55 6.66 -14.79 -13.29
N ALA A 56 5.44 -14.76 -13.84
CA ALA A 56 5.03 -15.68 -14.89
C ALA A 56 5.90 -15.50 -16.15
N GLU A 57 6.13 -14.26 -16.56
CA GLU A 57 6.96 -13.91 -17.71
C GLU A 57 8.44 -14.32 -17.50
N ILE A 58 9.05 -13.92 -16.38
CA ILE A 58 10.46 -14.22 -16.07
C ILE A 58 10.69 -15.72 -15.95
N SER A 59 9.74 -16.48 -15.37
CA SER A 59 9.83 -17.93 -15.27
C SER A 59 9.48 -18.68 -16.56
N ASN A 60 9.09 -17.96 -17.61
CA ASN A 60 8.52 -18.53 -18.83
C ASN A 60 7.40 -19.53 -18.53
N GLU A 61 6.50 -19.12 -17.61
CA GLU A 61 5.36 -19.88 -17.09
C GLU A 61 5.70 -21.22 -16.39
N ALA A 62 6.98 -21.41 -16.02
CA ALA A 62 7.41 -22.64 -15.36
C ALA A 62 6.79 -22.82 -13.95
N TRP A 63 6.47 -21.74 -13.25
CA TRP A 63 5.87 -21.79 -11.91
C TRP A 63 4.34 -21.79 -11.98
N PHE A 64 3.79 -20.84 -12.72
CA PHE A 64 2.35 -20.68 -12.98
C PHE A 64 2.18 -19.90 -14.28
N THR A 65 1.02 -20.08 -14.91
CA THR A 65 0.69 -19.45 -16.20
C THR A 65 0.02 -18.09 -16.00
N LEU A 66 0.06 -17.25 -17.04
CA LEU A 66 -0.70 -15.99 -17.06
C LEU A 66 -2.21 -16.23 -16.88
N ALA A 67 -2.76 -17.30 -17.47
CA ALA A 67 -4.14 -17.66 -17.29
C ALA A 67 -4.53 -17.98 -15.84
N GLU A 68 -3.64 -18.65 -15.08
CA GLU A 68 -3.82 -18.90 -13.64
C GLU A 68 -3.77 -17.60 -12.83
N VAL A 69 -2.89 -16.64 -13.21
CA VAL A 69 -2.82 -15.31 -12.61
C VAL A 69 -4.10 -14.52 -12.88
N ASP A 70 -4.56 -14.46 -14.13
CA ASP A 70 -5.78 -13.75 -14.52
C ASP A 70 -7.01 -14.32 -13.82
N ALA A 71 -7.13 -15.63 -13.73
CA ALA A 71 -8.20 -16.29 -12.99
C ALA A 71 -8.20 -15.92 -11.49
N LEU A 72 -7.01 -15.82 -10.86
CA LEU A 72 -6.90 -15.45 -9.45
C LEU A 72 -7.28 -13.98 -9.21
N PHE A 73 -6.80 -13.08 -10.05
CA PHE A 73 -6.99 -11.64 -9.85
C PHE A 73 -8.26 -11.08 -10.49
N GLY A 74 -8.99 -11.88 -11.28
CA GLY A 74 -10.24 -11.47 -11.93
C GLY A 74 -10.01 -10.60 -13.16
N HIS A 75 -8.99 -10.91 -13.96
CA HIS A 75 -8.71 -10.28 -15.25
C HIS A 75 -9.01 -11.19 -16.45
N GLY A 76 -9.58 -12.39 -16.21
CA GLY A 76 -10.01 -13.31 -17.24
C GLY A 76 -11.37 -12.95 -17.87
N GLU A 77 -11.84 -13.78 -18.81
CA GLU A 77 -13.15 -13.62 -19.47
C GLU A 77 -14.35 -13.74 -18.54
N ASP A 78 -14.15 -14.38 -17.38
CA ASP A 78 -15.15 -14.53 -16.35
C ASP A 78 -14.91 -13.48 -15.24
N ASP A 79 -15.86 -12.57 -15.06
CA ASP A 79 -15.86 -11.52 -14.00
C ASP A 79 -15.93 -12.08 -12.57
N SER A 80 -15.69 -13.38 -12.38
CA SER A 80 -15.68 -14.00 -11.06
C SER A 80 -14.54 -13.47 -10.20
N ILE A 81 -14.88 -12.93 -9.06
CA ILE A 81 -13.90 -12.42 -8.08
C ILE A 81 -13.37 -13.60 -7.27
N ALA A 82 -12.21 -14.16 -7.63
CA ALA A 82 -11.59 -15.25 -6.89
C ALA A 82 -10.79 -14.76 -5.67
N LEU A 83 -10.19 -13.56 -5.75
CA LEU A 83 -9.38 -12.95 -4.68
C LEU A 83 -9.96 -11.61 -4.22
N ARG A 84 -10.30 -11.55 -2.93
CA ARG A 84 -10.66 -10.31 -2.24
C ARG A 84 -9.49 -9.87 -1.35
N ILE A 85 -9.15 -8.60 -1.40
CA ILE A 85 -8.15 -7.97 -0.55
C ILE A 85 -8.81 -6.79 0.17
N ASP A 86 -8.80 -6.83 1.50
CA ASP A 86 -9.28 -5.73 2.32
C ASP A 86 -8.22 -4.63 2.39
N ASN A 87 -8.60 -3.42 2.83
CA ASN A 87 -7.62 -2.38 3.09
C ASN A 87 -6.65 -2.86 4.18
N LEU A 88 -5.35 -2.58 3.97
CA LEU A 88 -4.36 -2.88 4.99
C LEU A 88 -4.26 -1.66 5.91
N THR A 89 -4.45 -1.89 7.19
CA THR A 89 -4.39 -0.87 8.24
C THR A 89 -3.08 -0.98 9.02
N LEU A 90 -2.73 0.04 9.78
CA LEU A 90 -1.59 -0.03 10.68
C LEU A 90 -1.70 -1.25 11.59
N ALA A 91 -0.56 -1.84 11.96
CA ALA A 91 -0.53 -2.87 12.99
C ALA A 91 -1.19 -2.33 14.27
N ASP A 92 -1.97 -3.17 14.96
CA ASP A 92 -2.74 -2.79 16.16
C ASP A 92 -3.78 -1.67 15.94
N TYR A 93 -4.32 -1.56 14.72
CA TYR A 93 -5.25 -0.49 14.32
C TYR A 93 -6.39 -0.23 15.31
N GLU A 94 -7.07 -1.27 15.80
CA GLU A 94 -8.20 -1.09 16.72
C GLU A 94 -7.76 -0.49 18.06
N LYS A 95 -6.57 -0.86 18.55
CA LYS A 95 -5.98 -0.29 19.76
C LYS A 95 -5.58 1.17 19.54
N LEU A 96 -4.87 1.45 18.45
CA LEU A 96 -4.46 2.81 18.07
C LEU A 96 -5.67 3.74 17.93
N LYS A 97 -6.72 3.27 17.27
CA LYS A 97 -7.97 4.02 17.12
C LYS A 97 -8.62 4.38 18.46
N GLN A 98 -8.68 3.42 19.40
CA GLN A 98 -9.24 3.66 20.73
C GLN A 98 -8.39 4.66 21.53
N GLU A 99 -7.06 4.52 21.49
CA GLU A 99 -6.13 5.43 22.17
C GLU A 99 -6.24 6.85 21.61
N TRP A 100 -6.30 7.02 20.28
CA TRP A 100 -6.47 8.33 19.66
C TRP A 100 -7.84 8.95 19.94
N GLN A 101 -8.93 8.17 19.93
CA GLN A 101 -10.25 8.67 20.30
C GLN A 101 -10.28 9.16 21.75
N TYR A 102 -9.63 8.44 22.66
CA TYR A 102 -9.49 8.87 24.04
C TYR A 102 -8.71 10.20 24.14
N LEU A 103 -7.54 10.29 23.53
CA LEU A 103 -6.72 11.49 23.55
C LEU A 103 -7.44 12.71 22.95
N GLN A 104 -8.13 12.54 21.85
CA GLN A 104 -8.93 13.61 21.21
C GLN A 104 -10.12 14.06 22.08
N THR A 105 -10.66 13.18 22.89
CA THR A 105 -11.77 13.51 23.80
C THR A 105 -11.29 14.25 25.04
N GLU A 106 -10.21 13.76 25.65
CA GLU A 106 -9.68 14.31 26.91
C GLU A 106 -8.79 15.54 26.71
N PHE A 107 -8.09 15.62 25.55
CA PHE A 107 -7.09 16.65 25.25
C PHE A 107 -7.23 17.19 23.82
N PRO A 108 -8.40 17.73 23.42
CA PRO A 108 -8.69 18.10 22.04
C PRO A 108 -7.76 19.21 21.48
N GLU A 109 -7.20 20.05 22.36
CA GLU A 109 -6.30 21.14 21.96
C GLU A 109 -4.88 20.63 21.60
N LEU A 110 -4.52 19.42 22.04
CA LEU A 110 -3.18 18.84 21.82
C LEU A 110 -3.20 17.70 20.82
N PHE A 111 -4.31 16.99 20.69
CA PHE A 111 -4.44 15.79 19.88
C PHE A 111 -5.57 15.94 18.86
N ASP A 112 -5.45 16.91 18.00
CA ASP A 112 -6.32 17.06 16.86
C ASP A 112 -5.97 16.06 15.74
N LYS A 113 -6.72 16.09 14.64
CA LYS A 113 -6.49 15.21 13.49
C LYS A 113 -5.13 15.48 12.82
N GLU A 114 -4.65 16.71 12.88
CA GLU A 114 -3.39 17.12 12.27
C GLU A 114 -2.18 16.60 13.05
N ALA A 115 -2.23 16.64 14.38
CA ALA A 115 -1.23 16.04 15.25
C ALA A 115 -1.10 14.52 15.02
N LEU A 116 -2.25 13.83 14.82
CA LEU A 116 -2.25 12.42 14.44
C LEU A 116 -1.58 12.19 13.08
N TRP A 117 -1.91 13.00 12.12
CA TRP A 117 -1.37 12.94 10.77
C TRP A 117 0.15 13.10 10.75
N GLU A 118 0.66 14.10 11.48
CA GLU A 118 2.08 14.39 11.61
C GLU A 118 2.85 13.27 12.33
N SER A 119 2.17 12.50 13.18
CA SER A 119 2.78 11.36 13.87
C SER A 119 3.12 10.18 12.95
N TYR A 120 2.51 10.10 11.77
CA TYR A 120 2.68 8.98 10.82
C TYR A 120 3.13 9.41 9.44
N THR A 121 3.23 10.71 9.20
CA THR A 121 3.53 11.25 7.88
C THR A 121 4.48 12.42 7.95
N SER A 122 5.24 12.63 6.88
CA SER A 122 6.11 13.78 6.71
C SER A 122 5.86 14.46 5.35
N VAL A 123 6.18 15.76 5.25
CA VAL A 123 6.09 16.50 4.00
C VAL A 123 7.46 16.48 3.32
N ARG A 124 7.50 16.04 2.08
CA ARG A 124 8.70 16.09 1.22
C ARG A 124 8.56 17.17 0.18
N TYR A 125 9.58 17.99 0.09
CA TYR A 125 9.72 19.02 -0.93
C TYR A 125 10.58 18.52 -2.08
N GLN A 126 10.21 18.82 -3.31
CA GLN A 126 10.93 18.47 -4.53
C GLN A 126 10.92 19.67 -5.47
N THR A 127 12.02 19.86 -6.18
CA THR A 127 12.14 20.88 -7.22
C THR A 127 12.73 20.26 -8.49
N ALA A 128 12.43 20.81 -9.64
CA ALA A 128 13.14 20.50 -10.86
C ALA A 128 14.45 21.28 -10.89
N ILE A 129 15.50 20.66 -11.39
CA ILE A 129 16.79 21.31 -11.61
C ILE A 129 16.97 21.48 -13.11
N ASP A 130 17.19 22.71 -13.55
CA ASP A 130 17.59 23.03 -14.91
C ASP A 130 18.93 22.36 -15.21
N LYS A 131 19.00 21.61 -16.30
CA LYS A 131 20.19 20.80 -16.64
C LYS A 131 21.36 21.63 -17.16
N GLU A 132 21.09 22.83 -17.69
CA GLU A 132 22.12 23.71 -18.26
C GLU A 132 22.75 24.58 -17.18
N THR A 133 21.91 25.14 -16.31
CA THR A 133 22.35 26.07 -15.25
C THR A 133 22.67 25.39 -13.93
N GLY A 134 22.14 24.19 -13.70
CA GLY A 134 22.24 23.48 -12.41
C GLY A 134 21.43 24.13 -11.27
N LEU A 135 20.61 25.12 -11.58
CA LEU A 135 19.78 25.84 -10.62
C LEU A 135 18.37 25.26 -10.56
N ALA A 136 17.65 25.52 -9.49
CA ALA A 136 16.25 25.17 -9.38
C ALA A 136 15.39 25.98 -10.33
N ASP A 137 14.50 25.35 -11.08
CA ASP A 137 13.54 26.02 -11.94
C ASP A 137 12.53 26.82 -11.10
N ASP A 138 12.28 28.06 -11.49
CA ASP A 138 11.30 28.92 -10.84
C ASP A 138 9.90 28.30 -10.92
N GLY A 139 9.20 28.25 -9.78
CA GLY A 139 7.86 27.69 -9.68
C GLY A 139 7.78 26.14 -9.74
N SER A 140 8.92 25.45 -9.78
CA SER A 140 8.96 23.98 -9.82
C SER A 140 8.91 23.30 -8.44
N LEU A 141 8.82 24.08 -7.35
CA LEU A 141 8.74 23.54 -6.01
C LEU A 141 7.39 22.83 -5.81
N HIS A 142 7.45 21.53 -5.61
CA HIS A 142 6.30 20.70 -5.30
C HIS A 142 6.47 20.07 -3.94
N ASN A 143 5.37 19.92 -3.22
CA ASN A 143 5.35 19.21 -1.95
C ASN A 143 4.38 18.04 -2.00
N LEU A 144 4.71 16.99 -1.29
CA LEU A 144 3.84 15.82 -1.14
C LEU A 144 3.96 15.27 0.28
N ARG A 145 2.85 14.88 0.83
CA ARG A 145 2.83 14.16 2.09
C ARG A 145 3.09 12.67 1.83
N VAL A 146 4.01 12.11 2.58
CA VAL A 146 4.39 10.69 2.49
C VAL A 146 4.17 10.02 3.83
N VAL A 147 3.82 8.75 3.81
CA VAL A 147 3.76 7.90 5.01
C VAL A 147 5.18 7.51 5.40
N ASP A 148 5.50 7.60 6.69
CA ASP A 148 6.86 7.43 7.18
C ASP A 148 7.35 5.98 7.10
N ALA A 149 8.67 5.82 6.97
CA ALA A 149 9.33 4.52 7.00
C ALA A 149 9.21 3.86 8.38
N GLY A 150 9.35 2.54 8.41
CA GLY A 150 9.27 1.74 9.64
C GLY A 150 7.87 1.30 10.03
N LEU A 151 6.83 1.90 9.46
CA LEU A 151 5.46 1.52 9.73
C LEU A 151 5.12 0.16 9.12
N LYS A 152 4.21 -0.56 9.77
CA LYS A 152 3.69 -1.85 9.34
C LYS A 152 2.20 -1.76 9.09
N PHE A 153 1.78 -2.29 7.95
CA PHE A 153 0.38 -2.45 7.59
C PHE A 153 0.03 -3.92 7.57
N THR A 154 -1.12 -4.26 8.11
CA THR A 154 -1.66 -5.63 8.13
C THR A 154 -3.03 -5.68 7.49
N GLY A 155 -3.33 -6.78 6.82
CA GLY A 155 -4.63 -6.98 6.18
C GLY A 155 -4.87 -8.42 5.80
N SER A 156 -6.04 -8.70 5.23
CA SER A 156 -6.46 -10.04 4.84
C SER A 156 -6.63 -10.17 3.32
N LEU A 157 -6.20 -11.32 2.82
CA LEU A 157 -6.44 -11.79 1.45
C LEU A 157 -7.32 -13.03 1.54
N SER A 158 -8.52 -12.97 0.98
CA SER A 158 -9.50 -14.06 1.03
C SER A 158 -9.71 -14.68 -0.34
N LEU A 159 -9.49 -15.99 -0.44
CA LEU A 159 -9.87 -16.78 -1.61
C LEU A 159 -11.35 -17.12 -1.52
N LEU A 160 -12.13 -16.63 -2.47
CA LEU A 160 -13.57 -16.82 -2.57
C LEU A 160 -13.93 -18.04 -3.42
N SER A 161 -13.05 -18.43 -4.34
CA SER A 161 -13.14 -19.64 -5.15
C SER A 161 -11.83 -20.43 -5.12
N ASP A 162 -11.86 -21.66 -5.53
CA ASP A 162 -10.67 -22.50 -5.66
C ASP A 162 -10.00 -22.22 -7.00
N VAL A 163 -8.81 -21.66 -6.95
CA VAL A 163 -7.98 -21.37 -8.13
C VAL A 163 -6.70 -22.19 -8.02
N PRO A 164 -6.32 -22.93 -9.07
CA PRO A 164 -5.06 -23.68 -9.07
C PRO A 164 -3.87 -22.77 -8.73
N LYS A 165 -2.94 -23.28 -7.93
CA LYS A 165 -1.71 -22.59 -7.50
C LYS A 165 -1.88 -21.22 -6.83
N ALA A 166 -3.11 -20.85 -6.40
CA ALA A 166 -3.39 -19.54 -5.79
C ALA A 166 -2.42 -19.18 -4.65
N GLU A 167 -2.10 -20.14 -3.77
CA GLU A 167 -1.16 -19.93 -2.67
C GLU A 167 0.26 -19.68 -3.15
N GLU A 168 0.70 -20.41 -4.16
CA GLU A 168 2.02 -20.26 -4.76
C GLU A 168 2.13 -18.89 -5.45
N ILE A 169 1.12 -18.51 -6.24
CA ILE A 169 1.05 -17.20 -6.90
C ILE A 169 1.14 -16.09 -5.85
N LEU A 170 0.29 -16.12 -4.81
CA LEU A 170 0.28 -15.10 -3.77
C LEU A 170 1.60 -15.03 -3.00
N SER A 171 2.14 -16.17 -2.60
CA SER A 171 3.38 -16.23 -1.83
C SER A 171 4.57 -15.69 -2.60
N LYS A 172 4.74 -16.11 -3.85
CA LYS A 172 5.84 -15.64 -4.71
C LYS A 172 5.69 -14.16 -5.06
N SER A 173 4.48 -13.72 -5.41
CA SER A 173 4.21 -12.32 -5.75
C SER A 173 4.45 -11.38 -4.58
N LEU A 174 4.08 -11.76 -3.35
CA LEU A 174 4.37 -10.99 -2.15
C LEU A 174 5.88 -10.82 -1.92
N ILE A 175 6.66 -11.88 -2.11
CA ILE A 175 8.13 -11.84 -1.95
C ILE A 175 8.76 -10.96 -3.04
N ASN A 176 8.26 -11.02 -4.26
CA ASN A 176 8.76 -10.25 -5.39
C ASN A 176 8.37 -8.77 -5.32
N LEU A 177 7.24 -8.43 -4.70
CA LEU A 177 6.75 -7.06 -4.58
C LEU A 177 7.61 -6.24 -3.61
N ARG A 178 8.50 -5.42 -4.17
CA ARG A 178 9.49 -4.62 -3.42
C ARG A 178 9.15 -3.14 -3.38
N TYR A 179 8.29 -2.65 -4.27
CA TYR A 179 8.00 -1.22 -4.41
C TYR A 179 6.52 -0.96 -4.56
N ALA A 180 6.05 0.10 -3.90
CA ALA A 180 4.68 0.57 -3.96
C ALA A 180 4.62 2.10 -4.03
N GLY A 181 3.47 2.63 -4.45
CA GLY A 181 3.22 4.06 -4.51
C GLY A 181 3.95 4.78 -5.64
N ALA A 182 3.97 6.10 -5.55
CA ALA A 182 4.64 6.98 -6.50
C ALA A 182 6.10 7.28 -6.11
N LYS A 183 6.83 7.93 -7.03
CA LYS A 183 8.22 8.40 -6.79
C LYS A 183 9.21 7.30 -6.41
N ARG A 184 9.01 6.07 -6.89
CA ARG A 184 9.88 4.89 -6.65
C ARG A 184 11.33 5.16 -7.02
N ASN A 185 11.57 5.92 -8.10
CA ASN A 185 12.92 6.30 -8.58
C ASN A 185 13.57 7.42 -7.76
N ARG A 186 12.88 7.95 -6.74
CA ARG A 186 13.32 9.06 -5.90
C ARG A 186 13.38 8.68 -4.41
N GLY A 187 13.66 7.41 -4.13
CA GLY A 187 13.85 6.89 -2.76
C GLY A 187 12.56 6.68 -1.97
N CYS A 188 11.39 6.65 -2.64
CA CYS A 188 10.12 6.30 -2.00
C CYS A 188 9.69 4.88 -2.32
N GLY A 189 8.83 4.32 -1.48
CA GLY A 189 8.03 3.15 -1.79
C GLY A 189 8.72 1.80 -1.64
N HIS A 190 9.96 1.72 -1.11
CA HIS A 190 10.57 0.43 -0.82
C HIS A 190 9.82 -0.25 0.32
N ILE A 191 9.29 -1.44 0.06
CA ILE A 191 8.48 -2.22 0.99
C ILE A 191 8.98 -3.66 1.09
N ARG A 192 8.56 -4.34 2.15
CA ARG A 192 8.68 -5.79 2.31
C ARG A 192 7.32 -6.35 2.63
N CYS A 193 6.88 -7.35 1.86
CA CYS A 193 5.63 -8.06 2.08
C CYS A 193 5.90 -9.47 2.55
N GLN A 194 5.08 -9.97 3.48
CA GLN A 194 5.15 -11.35 3.95
C GLN A 194 3.78 -11.88 4.38
N LEU A 195 3.58 -13.18 4.21
CA LEU A 195 2.45 -13.89 4.82
C LEU A 195 2.80 -14.17 6.28
N VAL A 196 1.91 -13.75 7.20
CA VAL A 196 2.10 -13.95 8.66
C VAL A 196 1.15 -14.96 9.27
N GLY A 197 0.15 -15.40 8.52
CA GLY A 197 -0.80 -16.41 8.97
C GLY A 197 -1.75 -16.89 7.89
N VAL A 198 -2.30 -18.08 8.11
CA VAL A 198 -3.34 -18.68 7.26
C VAL A 198 -4.45 -19.18 8.16
N SER A 199 -5.68 -18.75 7.91
CA SER A 199 -6.87 -19.26 8.57
C SER A 199 -7.80 -19.93 7.55
N LYS A 200 -8.27 -21.14 7.88
CA LYS A 200 -9.35 -21.78 7.13
C LYS A 200 -10.64 -21.37 7.83
N GLY A 201 -11.47 -20.58 7.16
CA GLY A 201 -12.83 -20.33 7.61
C GLY A 201 -13.61 -21.65 7.68
N LYS A 202 -14.37 -21.81 8.78
CA LYS A 202 -15.34 -22.89 8.92
C LYS A 202 -16.45 -22.78 7.88
#